data_583eaa4e46468d78662fc907176491de
#
_entry.id   583eaa4e46468d78662fc907176491de
#
_cell.length_a   1.000
_cell.length_b   1.000
_cell.length_c   1.000
_cell.angle_alpha   90.00
_cell.angle_beta   90.00
_cell.angle_gamma   90.00
#
_symmetry.space_group_name_H-M   'P 1'
#
loop_
_entity.id
_entity.type
_entity.pdbx_description
1 polymer ?
#
loop_
_entity_poly.entity_id
_entity_poly.type
_entity_poly.pdbx_seq_one_letter_code
_entity_poly.pdbx_strand_id
1 'polypeptide(L)'
;MFHLIFSIPSWYVIARFVFPLAMPLMLKIILSVLVMLASQYLLISRFTAGGIFSPEMPRALTILFNWAFGAVLFLALLQLLIDAVVLFSLLIRHPLEITPAVRYLAALIAMVLATTGVHQAIRVPPVKDVTIRIKNLPREFEGYQLLQLTDLHITKLFNAAWAAKMVERAISLNADLIVVTGDVIDGTVQNRREDVEPLRHLHAPDGVFAITGNHEYFFEQQRWTEHLASLGLQPLLNSHVIIKRGDAGLVIAGLPDASASRRHAVGPDLAKALEGAP
;
A
#
# COMPACT_ATOMS: atom_id res chain seq x y z
N MET A 1 -15.91 12.25 -9.90
CA MET A 1 -15.86 13.16 -8.74
C MET A 1 -14.48 13.16 -8.06
N PHE A 2 -13.92 12.04 -7.66
CA PHE A 2 -12.59 11.97 -7.00
C PHE A 2 -11.46 12.63 -7.80
N HIS A 3 -11.37 12.44 -9.13
CA HIS A 3 -10.35 13.06 -9.96
C HIS A 3 -10.37 14.60 -9.92
N LEU A 4 -11.52 15.23 -9.70
CA LEU A 4 -11.62 16.68 -9.53
C LEU A 4 -11.00 17.13 -8.20
N ILE A 5 -11.28 16.40 -7.12
CA ILE A 5 -10.73 16.69 -5.79
C ILE A 5 -9.20 16.57 -5.82
N PHE A 6 -8.68 15.50 -6.42
CA PHE A 6 -7.23 15.28 -6.55
C PHE A 6 -6.54 16.27 -7.51
N SER A 7 -7.32 16.99 -8.33
CA SER A 7 -6.79 18.06 -9.18
C SER A 7 -6.66 19.41 -8.46
N ILE A 8 -7.26 19.59 -7.28
CA ILE A 8 -7.20 20.86 -6.53
C ILE A 8 -5.76 21.32 -6.27
N PRO A 9 -4.83 20.46 -5.76
CA PRO A 9 -3.43 20.84 -5.59
C PRO A 9 -2.78 21.31 -6.89
N SER A 10 -3.10 20.66 -8.02
CA SER A 10 -2.58 21.03 -9.34
C SER A 10 -3.05 22.42 -9.77
N TRP A 11 -4.34 22.72 -9.62
CA TRP A 11 -4.87 24.05 -9.92
C TRP A 11 -4.21 25.12 -9.06
N TYR A 12 -4.03 24.84 -7.78
CA TYR A 12 -3.37 25.76 -6.86
C TYR A 12 -1.91 26.01 -7.25
N VAL A 13 -1.14 24.95 -7.55
CA VAL A 13 0.25 25.06 -8.01
C VAL A 13 0.33 25.80 -9.34
N ILE A 14 -0.56 25.54 -10.27
CA ILE A 14 -0.60 26.27 -11.54
C ILE A 14 -0.79 27.77 -11.30
N ALA A 15 -1.80 28.15 -10.52
CA ALA A 15 -2.15 29.54 -10.29
C ALA A 15 -1.09 30.30 -9.46
N ARG A 16 -0.59 29.67 -8.39
CA ARG A 16 0.25 30.36 -7.39
C ARG A 16 1.74 30.16 -7.58
N PHE A 17 2.15 29.08 -8.26
CA PHE A 17 3.55 28.79 -8.50
C PHE A 17 3.93 28.96 -9.98
N VAL A 18 3.27 28.27 -10.93
CA VAL A 18 3.67 28.26 -12.35
C VAL A 18 3.49 29.63 -13.02
N PHE A 19 2.29 30.24 -12.89
CA PHE A 19 2.00 31.51 -13.54
C PHE A 19 2.90 32.68 -13.10
N PRO A 20 3.31 32.80 -11.82
CA PRO A 20 4.22 33.84 -11.37
C PRO A 20 5.70 33.67 -11.78
N LEU A 21 6.08 32.51 -12.34
CA LEU A 21 7.47 32.32 -12.80
C LEU A 21 7.82 33.23 -13.98
N ALA A 22 9.02 33.77 -13.99
CA ALA A 22 9.56 34.59 -15.08
C ALA A 22 10.03 33.70 -16.24
N MET A 23 9.07 33.15 -17.03
CA MET A 23 9.35 32.29 -18.19
C MET A 23 8.34 32.54 -19.33
N PRO A 24 8.66 32.13 -20.58
CA PRO A 24 7.75 32.26 -21.72
C PRO A 24 6.42 31.57 -21.48
N LEU A 25 5.32 32.14 -22.01
CA LEU A 25 3.96 31.60 -21.83
C LEU A 25 3.84 30.16 -22.31
N MET A 26 4.49 29.78 -23.39
CA MET A 26 4.49 28.40 -23.89
C MET A 26 4.99 27.40 -22.83
N LEU A 27 6.07 27.73 -22.11
CA LEU A 27 6.60 26.89 -21.04
C LEU A 27 5.64 26.82 -19.84
N LYS A 28 4.96 27.92 -19.50
CA LYS A 28 3.93 27.91 -18.46
C LYS A 28 2.78 26.98 -18.83
N ILE A 29 2.33 27.00 -20.08
CA ILE A 29 1.29 26.11 -20.57
C ILE A 29 1.74 24.64 -20.48
N ILE A 30 2.93 24.33 -20.98
CA ILE A 30 3.48 22.96 -20.92
C ILE A 30 3.56 22.46 -19.47
N LEU A 31 4.13 23.25 -18.57
CA LEU A 31 4.21 22.90 -17.14
C LEU A 31 2.83 22.72 -16.52
N SER A 32 1.88 23.59 -16.85
CA SER A 32 0.51 23.48 -16.33
C SER A 32 -0.17 22.18 -16.78
N VAL A 33 0.03 21.78 -18.03
CA VAL A 33 -0.48 20.51 -18.56
C VAL A 33 0.18 19.34 -17.84
N LEU A 34 1.50 19.35 -17.65
CA LEU A 34 2.21 18.28 -16.94
C LEU A 34 1.77 18.16 -15.47
N VAL A 35 1.63 19.29 -14.77
CA VAL A 35 1.11 19.34 -13.39
C VAL A 35 -0.31 18.79 -13.32
N MET A 36 -1.16 19.13 -14.28
CA MET A 36 -2.53 18.64 -14.33
C MET A 36 -2.56 17.13 -14.63
N LEU A 37 -1.75 16.65 -15.57
CA LEU A 37 -1.65 15.23 -15.89
C LEU A 37 -1.18 14.39 -14.68
N ALA A 38 -0.26 14.92 -13.88
CA ALA A 38 0.23 14.24 -12.67
C ALA A 38 -0.90 13.91 -11.68
N SER A 39 -1.95 14.74 -11.60
CA SER A 39 -3.10 14.53 -10.72
C SER A 39 -4.16 13.55 -11.27
N GLN A 40 -4.00 13.07 -12.51
CA GLN A 40 -4.99 12.18 -13.13
C GLN A 40 -4.75 10.68 -12.88
N TYR A 41 -3.92 10.34 -11.91
CA TYR A 41 -3.61 8.95 -11.57
C TYR A 41 -4.86 8.07 -11.37
N LEU A 42 -5.86 8.55 -10.61
CA LEU A 42 -7.11 7.83 -10.39
C LEU A 42 -7.95 7.66 -11.66
N LEU A 43 -7.92 8.66 -12.54
CA LEU A 43 -8.61 8.57 -13.83
C LEU A 43 -7.95 7.52 -14.72
N ILE A 44 -6.62 7.52 -14.78
CA ILE A 44 -5.83 6.53 -15.50
C ILE A 44 -6.09 5.14 -14.95
N SER A 45 -6.07 4.95 -13.62
CA SER A 45 -6.39 3.68 -12.97
C SER A 45 -7.77 3.17 -13.40
N ARG A 46 -8.78 4.05 -13.38
CA ARG A 46 -10.14 3.68 -13.79
C ARG A 46 -10.23 3.23 -15.24
N PHE A 47 -9.51 3.88 -16.15
CA PHE A 47 -9.52 3.51 -17.57
C PHE A 47 -8.71 2.26 -17.88
N THR A 48 -7.64 1.99 -17.15
CA THR A 48 -6.75 0.86 -17.43
C THR A 48 -7.10 -0.41 -16.64
N ALA A 49 -7.59 -0.26 -15.41
CA ALA A 49 -7.88 -1.35 -14.49
C ALA A 49 -9.37 -1.50 -14.14
N GLY A 50 -10.23 -0.61 -14.66
CA GLY A 50 -11.65 -0.59 -14.28
C GLY A 50 -11.93 -0.18 -12.83
N GLY A 51 -10.91 0.14 -12.03
CA GLY A 51 -10.98 0.50 -10.62
C GLY A 51 -10.09 1.68 -10.26
N ILE A 52 -10.07 2.03 -8.98
CA ILE A 52 -9.29 3.18 -8.47
C ILE A 52 -7.98 2.76 -7.78
N PHE A 53 -7.75 1.44 -7.60
CA PHE A 53 -6.67 0.95 -6.74
C PHE A 53 -5.29 1.07 -7.37
N SER A 54 -5.10 0.52 -8.57
CA SER A 54 -3.82 0.58 -9.26
C SER A 54 -3.99 0.55 -10.76
N PRO A 55 -3.31 1.41 -11.52
CA PRO A 55 -3.35 1.38 -12.98
C PRO A 55 -2.62 0.16 -13.54
N GLU A 56 -3.19 -0.43 -14.60
CA GLU A 56 -2.56 -1.48 -15.39
C GLU A 56 -1.61 -0.86 -16.43
N MET A 57 -0.47 -0.34 -15.96
CA MET A 57 0.56 0.24 -16.82
C MET A 57 1.95 -0.22 -16.37
N PRO A 58 2.98 -0.05 -17.24
CA PRO A 58 4.35 -0.42 -16.89
C PRO A 58 4.81 0.22 -15.58
N ARG A 59 5.51 -0.55 -14.75
CA ARG A 59 5.98 -0.14 -13.40
C ARG A 59 6.70 1.21 -13.40
N ALA A 60 7.55 1.47 -14.39
CA ALA A 60 8.27 2.74 -14.50
C ALA A 60 7.34 3.95 -14.65
N LEU A 61 6.26 3.80 -15.44
CA LEU A 61 5.25 4.85 -15.59
C LEU A 61 4.45 5.03 -14.30
N THR A 62 4.10 3.95 -13.60
CA THR A 62 3.42 4.03 -12.31
C THR A 62 4.28 4.78 -11.30
N ILE A 63 5.59 4.49 -11.22
CA ILE A 63 6.55 5.20 -10.37
C ILE A 63 6.62 6.67 -10.75
N LEU A 64 6.73 6.98 -12.04
CA LEU A 64 6.80 8.37 -12.54
C LEU A 64 5.54 9.17 -12.17
N PHE A 65 4.35 8.59 -12.35
CA PHE A 65 3.09 9.25 -11.98
C PHE A 65 2.98 9.47 -10.47
N ASN A 66 3.33 8.48 -9.64
CA ASN A 66 3.34 8.63 -8.19
C ASN A 66 4.32 9.71 -7.73
N TRP A 67 5.52 9.72 -8.34
CA TRP A 67 6.53 10.75 -8.07
C TRP A 67 6.04 12.14 -8.46
N ALA A 68 5.49 12.30 -9.68
CA ALA A 68 5.00 13.57 -10.17
C ALA A 68 3.84 14.11 -9.32
N PHE A 69 2.89 13.24 -8.96
CA PHE A 69 1.78 13.61 -8.08
C PHE A 69 2.26 13.97 -6.67
N GLY A 70 3.19 13.20 -6.10
CA GLY A 70 3.83 13.50 -4.82
C GLY A 70 4.55 14.87 -4.85
N ALA A 71 5.29 15.16 -5.93
CA ALA A 71 5.96 16.45 -6.11
C ALA A 71 4.95 17.62 -6.17
N VAL A 72 3.82 17.44 -6.86
CA VAL A 72 2.75 18.45 -6.91
C VAL A 72 2.14 18.67 -5.52
N LEU A 73 1.89 17.61 -4.74
CA LEU A 73 1.35 17.73 -3.39
C LEU A 73 2.31 18.47 -2.45
N PHE A 74 3.59 18.08 -2.43
CA PHE A 74 4.60 18.76 -1.61
C PHE A 74 4.77 20.21 -2.03
N LEU A 75 4.78 20.49 -3.35
CA LEU A 75 4.87 21.85 -3.85
C LEU A 75 3.65 22.68 -3.47
N ALA A 76 2.44 22.11 -3.51
CA ALA A 76 1.22 22.79 -3.05
C ALA A 76 1.31 23.14 -1.55
N LEU A 77 1.78 22.22 -0.70
CA LEU A 77 1.96 22.47 0.73
C LEU A 77 3.01 23.56 0.98
N LEU A 78 4.16 23.51 0.30
CA LEU A 78 5.19 24.53 0.43
C LEU A 78 4.68 25.90 -0.07
N GLN A 79 3.92 25.93 -1.16
CA GLN A 79 3.31 27.16 -1.65
C GLN A 79 2.26 27.72 -0.67
N LEU A 80 1.47 26.88 0.00
CA LEU A 80 0.57 27.31 1.06
C LEU A 80 1.32 27.97 2.22
N LEU A 81 2.45 27.41 2.63
CA LEU A 81 3.30 28.00 3.65
C LEU A 81 3.87 29.34 3.21
N ILE A 82 4.34 29.44 1.97
CA ILE A 82 4.81 30.72 1.38
C ILE A 82 3.69 31.74 1.38
N ASP A 83 2.49 31.38 0.92
CA ASP A 83 1.34 32.29 0.87
C ASP A 83 0.89 32.72 2.27
N ALA A 84 0.96 31.83 3.26
CA ALA A 84 0.68 32.17 4.67
C ALA A 84 1.68 33.19 5.23
N VAL A 85 2.98 33.01 4.94
CA VAL A 85 4.04 33.97 5.34
C VAL A 85 3.83 35.33 4.66
N VAL A 86 3.51 35.36 3.38
CA VAL A 86 3.21 36.59 2.66
C VAL A 86 1.99 37.29 3.26
N LEU A 87 0.92 36.55 3.53
CA LEU A 87 -0.30 37.11 4.14
C LEU A 87 0.01 37.69 5.54
N PHE A 88 0.76 36.95 6.36
CA PHE A 88 1.18 37.44 7.68
C PHE A 88 2.02 38.73 7.55
N SER A 89 2.97 38.80 6.62
CA SER A 89 3.78 39.98 6.37
C SER A 89 2.96 41.22 6.00
N LEU A 90 1.90 41.02 5.22
CA LEU A 90 0.94 42.08 4.88
C LEU A 90 0.16 42.56 6.11
N LEU A 91 -0.27 41.63 6.98
CA LEU A 91 -1.01 41.96 8.20
C LEU A 91 -0.18 42.81 9.19
N ILE A 92 1.12 42.54 9.30
CA ILE A 92 2.05 43.32 10.15
C ILE A 92 2.61 44.56 9.42
N ARG A 93 2.12 44.88 8.22
CA ARG A 93 2.52 46.03 7.39
C ARG A 93 4.01 46.02 6.98
N HIS A 94 4.61 44.83 6.87
CA HIS A 94 5.97 44.61 6.34
C HIS A 94 5.93 43.64 5.16
N PRO A 95 5.45 44.11 3.97
CA PRO A 95 5.23 43.22 2.82
C PRO A 95 6.55 42.54 2.37
N LEU A 96 6.51 41.22 2.27
CA LEU A 96 7.59 40.39 1.77
C LEU A 96 7.37 40.08 0.28
N GLU A 97 8.40 40.34 -0.53
CA GLU A 97 8.42 39.88 -1.93
C GLU A 97 9.11 38.51 -2.03
N ILE A 98 8.43 37.57 -2.64
CA ILE A 98 8.96 36.23 -2.86
C ILE A 98 9.82 36.22 -4.13
N THR A 99 11.12 36.09 -3.94
CA THR A 99 12.07 36.03 -5.04
C THR A 99 11.94 34.74 -5.86
N PRO A 100 12.31 34.72 -7.14
CA PRO A 100 12.34 33.49 -7.95
C PRO A 100 13.18 32.36 -7.30
N ALA A 101 14.25 32.72 -6.61
CA ALA A 101 15.10 31.74 -5.91
C ALA A 101 14.34 30.93 -4.84
N VAL A 102 13.47 31.58 -4.06
CA VAL A 102 12.59 30.89 -3.08
C VAL A 102 11.67 29.90 -3.77
N ARG A 103 11.08 30.28 -4.91
CA ARG A 103 10.20 29.39 -5.69
C ARG A 103 10.94 28.20 -6.23
N TYR A 104 12.13 28.39 -6.83
CA TYR A 104 12.95 27.27 -7.32
C TYR A 104 13.43 26.36 -6.21
N LEU A 105 13.79 26.93 -5.05
CA LEU A 105 14.15 26.13 -3.86
C LEU A 105 12.95 25.29 -3.37
N ALA A 106 11.75 25.87 -3.32
CA ALA A 106 10.54 25.11 -2.95
C ALA A 106 10.27 23.96 -3.93
N ALA A 107 10.44 24.19 -5.25
CA ALA A 107 10.31 23.13 -6.25
C ALA A 107 11.35 22.02 -6.06
N LEU A 108 12.61 22.39 -5.81
CA LEU A 108 13.69 21.43 -5.54
C LEU A 108 13.39 20.58 -4.29
N ILE A 109 12.97 21.21 -3.20
CA ILE A 109 12.59 20.52 -1.97
C ILE A 109 11.42 19.57 -2.24
N ALA A 110 10.37 20.01 -2.95
CA ALA A 110 9.24 19.15 -3.30
C ALA A 110 9.66 17.92 -4.11
N MET A 111 10.54 18.08 -5.10
CA MET A 111 11.08 16.97 -5.89
C MET A 111 11.92 16.00 -5.06
N VAL A 112 12.76 16.51 -4.16
CA VAL A 112 13.58 15.67 -3.26
C VAL A 112 12.68 14.88 -2.31
N LEU A 113 11.66 15.53 -1.71
CA LEU A 113 10.70 14.87 -0.83
C LEU A 113 9.90 13.79 -1.58
N ALA A 114 9.44 14.08 -2.80
CA ALA A 114 8.74 13.11 -3.62
C ALA A 114 9.65 11.92 -3.99
N THR A 115 10.91 12.18 -4.33
CA THR A 115 11.88 11.13 -4.66
C THR A 115 12.15 10.22 -3.48
N THR A 116 12.41 10.80 -2.30
CA THR A 116 12.65 10.03 -1.08
C THR A 116 11.39 9.26 -0.65
N GLY A 117 10.21 9.89 -0.73
CA GLY A 117 8.93 9.27 -0.40
C GLY A 117 8.63 8.06 -1.28
N VAL A 118 8.72 8.21 -2.60
CA VAL A 118 8.50 7.11 -3.55
C VAL A 118 9.55 6.01 -3.38
N HIS A 119 10.84 6.38 -3.22
CA HIS A 119 11.90 5.39 -2.98
C HIS A 119 11.60 4.55 -1.73
N GLN A 120 11.17 5.16 -0.64
CA GLN A 120 10.82 4.43 0.59
C GLN A 120 9.56 3.57 0.41
N ALA A 121 8.55 4.09 -0.28
CA ALA A 121 7.26 3.39 -0.48
C ALA A 121 7.39 2.12 -1.33
N ILE A 122 8.30 2.09 -2.32
CA ILE A 122 8.46 0.93 -3.23
C ILE A 122 9.45 -0.14 -2.71
N ARG A 123 10.07 0.07 -1.56
CA ARG A 123 10.98 -0.91 -0.94
C ARG A 123 10.19 -2.01 -0.25
N VAL A 124 10.80 -3.18 -0.11
CA VAL A 124 10.31 -4.18 0.85
C VAL A 124 10.45 -3.57 2.25
N PRO A 125 9.36 -3.51 3.03
CA PRO A 125 9.39 -2.86 4.34
C PRO A 125 10.35 -3.57 5.30
N PRO A 126 10.91 -2.84 6.28
CA PRO A 126 11.72 -3.46 7.32
C PRO A 126 10.86 -4.38 8.19
N VAL A 127 11.48 -5.40 8.75
CA VAL A 127 10.85 -6.25 9.76
C VAL A 127 10.65 -5.44 11.04
N LYS A 128 9.49 -5.64 11.66
CA LYS A 128 9.18 -5.07 12.97
C LYS A 128 8.98 -6.21 13.97
N ASP A 129 9.84 -6.29 14.96
CA ASP A 129 9.72 -7.27 16.04
C ASP A 129 8.66 -6.80 17.06
N VAL A 130 7.75 -7.71 17.39
CA VAL A 130 6.70 -7.50 18.38
C VAL A 130 6.65 -8.70 19.31
N THR A 131 6.81 -8.47 20.60
CA THR A 131 6.67 -9.52 21.61
C THR A 131 5.24 -9.57 22.13
N ILE A 132 4.57 -10.70 21.94
CA ILE A 132 3.22 -10.95 22.45
C ILE A 132 3.32 -11.88 23.66
N ARG A 133 2.74 -11.46 24.78
CA ARG A 133 2.64 -12.27 26.00
C ARG A 133 1.27 -12.93 26.06
N ILE A 134 1.25 -14.26 25.97
CA ILE A 134 0.01 -15.06 26.06
C ILE A 134 -0.04 -15.66 27.46
N LYS A 135 -1.16 -15.42 28.16
CA LYS A 135 -1.39 -16.01 29.50
C LYS A 135 -1.52 -17.54 29.35
N ASN A 136 -0.81 -18.28 30.22
CA ASN A 136 -0.81 -19.76 30.22
C ASN A 136 -0.29 -20.39 28.91
N LEU A 137 0.55 -19.69 28.16
CA LEU A 137 1.22 -20.27 27.00
C LEU A 137 2.07 -21.49 27.50
N PRO A 138 1.90 -22.69 26.90
CA PRO A 138 2.75 -23.83 27.23
C PRO A 138 4.22 -23.51 26.96
N ARG A 139 5.13 -24.05 27.79
CA ARG A 139 6.58 -23.80 27.69
C ARG A 139 7.18 -24.24 26.36
N GLU A 140 6.58 -25.20 25.71
CA GLU A 140 6.94 -25.69 24.38
C GLU A 140 6.82 -24.65 23.28
N PHE A 141 6.07 -23.59 23.55
CA PHE A 141 5.90 -22.44 22.64
C PHE A 141 6.60 -21.15 23.14
N GLU A 142 7.42 -21.23 24.20
CA GLU A 142 8.22 -20.12 24.63
C GLU A 142 9.27 -19.77 23.55
N GLY A 143 9.31 -18.48 23.11
CA GLY A 143 10.19 -18.07 22.02
C GLY A 143 9.69 -18.42 20.62
N TYR A 144 8.46 -18.90 20.48
CA TYR A 144 7.85 -19.22 19.18
C TYR A 144 7.82 -17.99 18.27
N GLN A 145 8.32 -18.16 17.04
CA GLN A 145 8.43 -17.09 16.06
C GLN A 145 7.32 -17.19 15.02
N LEU A 146 6.41 -16.23 15.04
CA LEU A 146 5.34 -16.08 14.05
C LEU A 146 5.64 -14.88 13.16
N LEU A 147 5.78 -15.11 11.87
CA LEU A 147 5.86 -14.04 10.88
C LEU A 147 4.47 -13.69 10.37
N GLN A 148 4.09 -12.43 10.51
CA GLN A 148 2.89 -11.88 9.88
C GLN A 148 3.26 -11.10 8.61
N LEU A 149 2.64 -11.47 7.50
CA LEU A 149 2.62 -10.71 6.25
C LEU A 149 1.20 -10.14 6.07
N THR A 150 1.09 -8.84 5.88
CA THR A 150 -0.22 -8.16 5.75
C THR A 150 -0.13 -7.04 4.73
N ASP A 151 -1.25 -6.71 4.10
CA ASP A 151 -1.39 -5.52 3.23
C ASP A 151 -0.31 -5.46 2.13
N LEU A 152 -0.05 -6.59 1.47
CA LEU A 152 0.98 -6.68 0.43
C LEU A 152 0.60 -5.88 -0.82
N HIS A 153 -0.69 -5.78 -1.11
CA HIS A 153 -1.23 -5.04 -2.25
C HIS A 153 -0.42 -5.25 -3.54
N ILE A 154 -0.19 -6.52 -3.89
CA ILE A 154 0.58 -6.90 -5.08
C ILE A 154 -0.11 -6.35 -6.32
N THR A 155 0.63 -5.54 -7.08
CA THR A 155 0.18 -4.77 -8.25
C THR A 155 1.28 -4.70 -9.29
N LYS A 156 1.07 -3.95 -10.38
CA LYS A 156 2.18 -3.63 -11.31
C LYS A 156 3.30 -2.81 -10.66
N LEU A 157 3.02 -2.09 -9.59
CA LEU A 157 4.05 -1.38 -8.79
C LEU A 157 4.83 -2.36 -7.91
N PHE A 158 4.12 -3.21 -7.17
CA PHE A 158 4.64 -4.28 -6.31
C PHE A 158 4.52 -5.62 -7.04
N ASN A 159 5.28 -5.77 -8.11
CA ASN A 159 5.19 -6.90 -9.03
C ASN A 159 5.94 -8.16 -8.53
N ALA A 160 5.98 -9.20 -9.35
CA ALA A 160 6.67 -10.47 -9.03
C ALA A 160 8.10 -10.27 -8.52
N ALA A 161 8.88 -9.34 -9.07
CA ALA A 161 10.25 -9.08 -8.63
C ALA A 161 10.30 -8.47 -7.21
N TRP A 162 9.31 -7.66 -6.84
CA TRP A 162 9.16 -7.14 -5.48
C TRP A 162 8.70 -8.25 -4.54
N ALA A 163 7.70 -9.04 -4.94
CA ALA A 163 7.19 -10.17 -4.17
C ALA A 163 8.29 -11.21 -3.90
N ALA A 164 9.13 -11.52 -4.89
CA ALA A 164 10.26 -12.44 -4.71
C ALA A 164 11.25 -11.94 -3.63
N LYS A 165 11.60 -10.67 -3.62
CA LYS A 165 12.48 -10.07 -2.59
C LYS A 165 11.84 -10.10 -1.20
N MET A 166 10.52 -9.87 -1.13
CA MET A 166 9.77 -9.97 0.12
C MET A 166 9.77 -11.39 0.65
N VAL A 167 9.51 -12.39 -0.22
CA VAL A 167 9.54 -13.81 0.13
C VAL A 167 10.92 -14.25 0.56
N GLU A 168 12.00 -13.90 -0.16
CA GLU A 168 13.38 -14.17 0.24
C GLU A 168 13.68 -13.66 1.65
N ARG A 169 13.27 -12.41 1.93
CA ARG A 169 13.42 -11.82 3.25
C ARG A 169 12.58 -12.55 4.30
N ALA A 170 11.33 -12.91 4.00
CA ALA A 170 10.44 -13.62 4.89
C ALA A 170 11.04 -14.99 5.31
N ILE A 171 11.55 -15.75 4.35
CA ILE A 171 12.18 -17.05 4.60
C ILE A 171 13.46 -16.90 5.44
N SER A 172 14.26 -15.87 5.18
CA SER A 172 15.52 -15.64 5.93
C SER A 172 15.32 -15.40 7.43
N LEU A 173 14.09 -15.12 7.87
CA LEU A 173 13.75 -14.94 9.29
C LEU A 173 13.61 -16.28 10.04
N ASN A 174 13.52 -17.39 9.33
CA ASN A 174 13.35 -18.75 9.91
C ASN A 174 12.22 -18.83 10.94
N ALA A 175 11.07 -18.17 10.65
CA ALA A 175 9.92 -18.22 11.52
C ALA A 175 9.33 -19.65 11.60
N ASP A 176 8.80 -20.01 12.77
CA ASP A 176 8.12 -21.31 12.96
C ASP A 176 6.83 -21.38 12.16
N LEU A 177 6.12 -20.28 12.03
CA LEU A 177 4.83 -20.13 11.36
C LEU A 177 4.79 -18.86 10.55
N ILE A 178 4.13 -18.89 9.37
CA ILE A 178 3.82 -17.69 8.60
C ILE A 178 2.30 -17.54 8.52
N VAL A 179 1.80 -16.35 8.82
CA VAL A 179 0.40 -15.97 8.61
C VAL A 179 0.29 -14.79 7.65
N VAL A 180 -0.59 -14.91 6.66
CA VAL A 180 -0.89 -13.86 5.69
C VAL A 180 -2.29 -13.31 6.01
N THR A 181 -2.33 -12.08 6.50
CA THR A 181 -3.55 -11.54 7.11
C THR A 181 -4.34 -10.61 6.17
N GLY A 182 -4.47 -11.06 4.91
CA GLY A 182 -5.33 -10.41 3.90
C GLY A 182 -4.68 -9.26 3.16
N ASP A 183 -5.45 -8.68 2.25
CA ASP A 183 -5.06 -7.61 1.34
C ASP A 183 -3.78 -7.93 0.57
N VAL A 184 -3.72 -9.17 0.06
CA VAL A 184 -2.56 -9.67 -0.68
C VAL A 184 -2.42 -8.98 -2.02
N ILE A 185 -3.57 -8.62 -2.64
CA ILE A 185 -3.60 -8.20 -4.05
C ILE A 185 -4.51 -6.99 -4.31
N ASP A 186 -4.16 -6.27 -5.40
CA ASP A 186 -5.05 -5.33 -6.07
C ASP A 186 -5.21 -5.73 -7.54
N GLY A 187 -6.30 -6.42 -7.86
CA GLY A 187 -6.64 -6.85 -9.21
C GLY A 187 -7.20 -8.26 -9.29
N THR A 188 -7.64 -8.66 -10.47
CA THR A 188 -8.18 -10.00 -10.73
C THR A 188 -7.08 -11.06 -10.76
N VAL A 189 -7.45 -12.32 -10.55
CA VAL A 189 -6.50 -13.45 -10.68
C VAL A 189 -5.84 -13.45 -12.06
N GLN A 190 -6.59 -13.15 -13.11
CA GLN A 190 -6.05 -13.09 -14.46
C GLN A 190 -4.90 -12.07 -14.61
N ASN A 191 -5.01 -10.92 -13.93
CA ASN A 191 -4.04 -9.82 -14.06
C ASN A 191 -2.84 -9.96 -13.11
N ARG A 192 -2.96 -10.74 -12.01
CA ARG A 192 -1.98 -10.78 -10.92
C ARG A 192 -1.39 -12.15 -10.65
N ARG A 193 -1.89 -13.22 -11.29
CA ARG A 193 -1.39 -14.58 -11.03
C ARG A 193 0.13 -14.71 -11.15
N GLU A 194 0.74 -14.03 -12.11
CA GLU A 194 2.20 -14.03 -12.29
C GLU A 194 2.91 -13.18 -11.22
N ASP A 195 2.27 -12.09 -10.79
CA ASP A 195 2.84 -11.19 -9.79
C ASP A 195 2.85 -11.82 -8.39
N VAL A 196 1.91 -12.73 -8.08
CA VAL A 196 1.84 -13.47 -6.80
C VAL A 196 2.59 -14.80 -6.81
N GLU A 197 3.01 -15.31 -7.97
CA GLU A 197 3.67 -16.62 -8.10
C GLU A 197 4.85 -16.81 -7.13
N PRO A 198 5.67 -15.78 -6.79
CA PRO A 198 6.73 -15.92 -5.79
C PRO A 198 6.27 -16.38 -4.41
N LEU A 199 5.00 -16.16 -4.04
CA LEU A 199 4.44 -16.59 -2.75
C LEU A 199 4.48 -18.12 -2.58
N ARG A 200 4.55 -18.88 -3.68
CA ARG A 200 4.74 -20.35 -3.67
C ARG A 200 5.95 -20.81 -2.87
N HIS A 201 6.96 -19.94 -2.77
CA HIS A 201 8.18 -20.25 -2.03
C HIS A 201 8.09 -19.97 -0.53
N LEU A 202 7.01 -19.34 -0.05
CA LEU A 202 6.78 -19.18 1.39
C LEU A 202 6.66 -20.56 2.03
N HIS A 203 7.46 -20.80 3.06
CA HIS A 203 7.42 -22.02 3.85
C HIS A 203 7.86 -21.74 5.28
N ALA A 204 7.27 -22.47 6.20
CA ALA A 204 7.63 -22.50 7.62
C ALA A 204 7.36 -23.90 8.17
N PRO A 205 8.09 -24.36 9.23
CA PRO A 205 7.91 -25.70 9.80
C PRO A 205 6.45 -26.02 10.17
N ASP A 206 5.71 -25.05 10.72
CA ASP A 206 4.33 -25.22 11.15
C ASP A 206 3.30 -24.77 10.11
N GLY A 207 3.77 -24.37 8.91
CA GLY A 207 2.93 -24.07 7.77
C GLY A 207 2.80 -22.57 7.47
N VAL A 208 2.05 -22.30 6.39
CA VAL A 208 1.71 -20.96 5.92
C VAL A 208 0.19 -20.87 5.83
N PHE A 209 -0.41 -20.00 6.63
CA PHE A 209 -1.86 -19.83 6.68
C PHE A 209 -2.27 -18.44 6.18
N ALA A 210 -3.46 -18.36 5.57
CA ALA A 210 -3.95 -17.10 5.04
C ALA A 210 -5.41 -16.86 5.43
N ILE A 211 -5.75 -15.59 5.67
CA ILE A 211 -7.11 -15.11 5.74
C ILE A 211 -7.34 -14.10 4.62
N THR A 212 -8.61 -13.76 4.37
CA THR A 212 -8.97 -12.72 3.40
C THR A 212 -9.03 -11.36 4.07
N GLY A 213 -8.49 -10.33 3.42
CA GLY A 213 -8.74 -8.92 3.69
C GLY A 213 -9.91 -8.38 2.85
N ASN A 214 -10.16 -7.08 2.93
CA ASN A 214 -11.25 -6.46 2.17
C ASN A 214 -10.97 -6.38 0.66
N HIS A 215 -9.70 -6.37 0.23
CA HIS A 215 -9.34 -6.31 -1.18
C HIS A 215 -9.66 -7.60 -1.93
N GLU A 216 -9.51 -8.76 -1.31
CA GLU A 216 -9.96 -10.01 -1.93
C GLU A 216 -11.45 -9.95 -2.27
N TYR A 217 -12.30 -9.32 -1.43
CA TYR A 217 -13.73 -9.14 -1.72
C TYR A 217 -14.04 -8.09 -2.78
N PHE A 218 -13.11 -7.19 -3.09
CA PHE A 218 -13.23 -6.29 -4.26
C PHE A 218 -12.89 -7.02 -5.56
N PHE A 219 -12.06 -8.08 -5.51
CA PHE A 219 -11.46 -8.74 -6.68
C PHE A 219 -11.63 -10.27 -6.65
N GLU A 220 -12.81 -10.83 -6.83
CA GLU A 220 -13.03 -12.28 -7.02
C GLU A 220 -12.53 -13.16 -5.83
N GLN A 221 -12.97 -12.87 -4.62
CA GLN A 221 -12.48 -13.49 -3.37
C GLN A 221 -12.33 -15.02 -3.44
N GLN A 222 -13.33 -15.75 -3.93
CA GLN A 222 -13.29 -17.21 -4.00
C GLN A 222 -12.13 -17.67 -4.90
N ARG A 223 -11.99 -17.10 -6.09
CA ARG A 223 -10.90 -17.43 -7.04
C ARG A 223 -9.53 -17.11 -6.46
N TRP A 224 -9.42 -16.02 -5.70
CA TRP A 224 -8.19 -15.66 -4.98
C TRP A 224 -7.88 -16.66 -3.88
N THR A 225 -8.86 -17.06 -3.07
CA THR A 225 -8.67 -18.08 -2.02
C THR A 225 -8.17 -19.39 -2.64
N GLU A 226 -8.79 -19.86 -3.71
CA GLU A 226 -8.39 -21.07 -4.44
C GLU A 226 -6.98 -20.93 -5.04
N HIS A 227 -6.67 -19.78 -5.64
CA HIS A 227 -5.36 -19.55 -6.25
C HIS A 227 -4.24 -19.49 -5.21
N LEU A 228 -4.42 -18.75 -4.11
CA LEU A 228 -3.44 -18.68 -3.01
C LEU A 228 -3.25 -20.07 -2.36
N ALA A 229 -4.32 -20.85 -2.21
CA ALA A 229 -4.21 -22.23 -1.74
C ALA A 229 -3.37 -23.09 -2.69
N SER A 230 -3.50 -22.91 -4.01
CA SER A 230 -2.68 -23.61 -5.01
C SER A 230 -1.18 -23.23 -4.95
N LEU A 231 -0.86 -22.09 -4.34
CA LEU A 231 0.50 -21.63 -4.05
C LEU A 231 1.03 -22.13 -2.69
N GLY A 232 0.23 -22.89 -1.94
CA GLY A 232 0.63 -23.46 -0.64
C GLY A 232 0.20 -22.65 0.58
N LEU A 233 -0.54 -21.55 0.41
CA LEU A 233 -1.09 -20.78 1.52
C LEU A 233 -2.43 -21.40 1.94
N GLN A 234 -2.48 -22.02 3.12
CA GLN A 234 -3.69 -22.69 3.60
C GLN A 234 -4.73 -21.69 4.10
N PRO A 235 -5.95 -21.62 3.50
CA PRO A 235 -6.95 -20.65 3.94
C PRO A 235 -7.57 -21.05 5.28
N LEU A 236 -7.66 -20.10 6.20
CA LEU A 236 -8.41 -20.22 7.46
C LEU A 236 -9.55 -19.21 7.45
N LEU A 237 -10.74 -19.66 7.09
CA LEU A 237 -11.95 -18.81 7.02
C LEU A 237 -13.03 -19.38 7.96
N ASN A 238 -13.17 -18.77 9.12
CA ASN A 238 -13.96 -19.30 10.23
C ASN A 238 -13.56 -20.75 10.58
N SER A 239 -12.27 -20.98 10.66
CA SER A 239 -11.68 -22.29 10.97
C SER A 239 -10.35 -22.10 11.71
N HIS A 240 -9.84 -23.15 12.28
CA HIS A 240 -8.56 -23.15 12.99
C HIS A 240 -7.70 -24.35 12.64
N VAL A 241 -6.45 -24.26 13.02
CA VAL A 241 -5.48 -25.36 13.05
C VAL A 241 -4.85 -25.41 14.43
N ILE A 242 -4.46 -26.59 14.88
CA ILE A 242 -3.76 -26.81 16.15
C ILE A 242 -2.31 -27.16 15.84
N ILE A 243 -1.40 -26.27 16.18
CA ILE A 243 0.04 -26.53 16.11
C ILE A 243 0.42 -27.32 17.36
N LYS A 244 1.03 -28.50 17.19
CA LYS A 244 1.41 -29.39 18.30
C LYS A 244 2.91 -29.37 18.56
N ARG A 245 3.27 -29.32 19.84
CA ARG A 245 4.64 -29.53 20.36
C ARG A 245 4.55 -30.51 21.53
N GLY A 246 4.83 -31.81 21.29
CA GLY A 246 4.54 -32.84 22.27
C GLY A 246 3.05 -32.89 22.59
N ASP A 247 2.70 -32.81 23.87
CA ASP A 247 1.33 -32.80 24.36
C ASP A 247 0.71 -31.38 24.35
N ALA A 248 1.51 -30.33 24.12
CA ALA A 248 1.06 -28.97 24.07
C ALA A 248 0.46 -28.60 22.70
N GLY A 249 -0.58 -27.75 22.70
CA GLY A 249 -1.24 -27.24 21.50
C GLY A 249 -1.34 -25.71 21.49
N LEU A 250 -1.07 -25.11 20.35
CA LEU A 250 -1.34 -23.69 20.06
C LEU A 250 -2.39 -23.61 18.96
N VAL A 251 -3.52 -22.97 19.26
CA VAL A 251 -4.61 -22.79 18.29
C VAL A 251 -4.35 -21.55 17.45
N ILE A 252 -4.34 -21.72 16.13
CA ILE A 252 -4.29 -20.63 15.15
C ILE A 252 -5.64 -20.58 14.45
N ALA A 253 -6.47 -19.61 14.80
CA ALA A 253 -7.79 -19.43 14.21
C ALA A 253 -7.79 -18.26 13.21
N GLY A 254 -8.43 -18.45 12.06
CA GLY A 254 -8.57 -17.45 11.01
C GLY A 254 -10.02 -17.02 10.81
N LEU A 255 -10.20 -15.71 10.68
CA LEU A 255 -11.49 -15.07 10.40
C LEU A 255 -11.40 -14.32 9.07
N PRO A 256 -12.43 -14.37 8.22
CA PRO A 256 -12.52 -13.48 7.07
C PRO A 256 -12.69 -12.03 7.51
N ASP A 257 -12.36 -11.09 6.62
CA ASP A 257 -12.56 -9.67 6.88
C ASP A 257 -14.05 -9.32 7.11
N ALA A 258 -14.31 -8.30 7.91
CA ALA A 258 -15.66 -7.85 8.23
C ALA A 258 -16.45 -7.35 7.00
N SER A 259 -15.77 -6.94 5.92
CA SER A 259 -16.40 -6.55 4.66
C SER A 259 -17.07 -7.70 3.93
N ALA A 260 -16.73 -8.95 4.26
CA ALA A 260 -17.35 -10.16 3.69
C ALA A 260 -18.88 -10.10 3.73
N SER A 261 -19.45 -9.76 4.90
CA SER A 261 -20.90 -9.65 5.09
C SER A 261 -21.53 -8.60 4.17
N ARG A 262 -20.82 -7.49 3.90
CA ARG A 262 -21.30 -6.43 2.99
C ARG A 262 -21.25 -6.85 1.52
N ARG A 263 -20.51 -7.91 1.22
CA ARG A 263 -20.32 -8.47 -0.13
C ARG A 263 -21.07 -9.79 -0.34
N HIS A 264 -22.07 -10.08 0.53
CA HIS A 264 -22.87 -11.29 0.47
C HIS A 264 -22.07 -12.60 0.63
N ALA A 265 -20.87 -12.52 1.24
CA ALA A 265 -20.06 -13.65 1.65
C ALA A 265 -20.28 -13.95 3.16
N VAL A 266 -19.77 -15.09 3.60
CA VAL A 266 -19.83 -15.47 5.01
C VAL A 266 -18.90 -14.57 5.81
N GLY A 267 -19.46 -13.78 6.73
CA GLY A 267 -18.71 -12.88 7.62
C GLY A 267 -17.92 -13.61 8.70
N PRO A 268 -17.15 -12.87 9.51
CA PRO A 268 -16.36 -13.44 10.60
C PRO A 268 -17.28 -14.03 11.69
N ASP A 269 -16.96 -15.26 12.09
CA ASP A 269 -17.63 -16.00 13.15
C ASP A 269 -16.59 -16.70 14.04
N LEU A 270 -16.29 -16.08 15.19
CA LEU A 270 -15.29 -16.60 16.12
C LEU A 270 -15.72 -17.93 16.77
N ALA A 271 -17.02 -18.10 17.05
CA ALA A 271 -17.52 -19.33 17.66
C ALA A 271 -17.29 -20.53 16.72
N LYS A 272 -17.63 -20.33 15.44
CA LYS A 272 -17.38 -21.32 14.40
C LYS A 272 -15.88 -21.56 14.18
N ALA A 273 -15.07 -20.51 14.19
CA ALA A 273 -13.62 -20.64 14.01
C ALA A 273 -12.96 -21.49 15.11
N LEU A 274 -13.50 -21.44 16.32
CA LEU A 274 -12.98 -22.18 17.50
C LEU A 274 -13.77 -23.46 17.80
N GLU A 275 -14.73 -23.85 16.99
CA GLU A 275 -15.51 -25.08 17.19
C GLU A 275 -14.60 -26.30 17.19
N GLY A 276 -14.58 -27.06 18.30
CA GLY A 276 -13.70 -28.21 18.50
C GLY A 276 -12.26 -27.89 18.91
N ALA A 277 -11.93 -26.61 19.13
CA ALA A 277 -10.65 -26.24 19.73
C ALA A 277 -10.58 -26.67 21.22
N PRO A 278 -9.39 -27.04 21.76
CA PRO A 278 -9.22 -27.47 23.15
C PRO A 278 -9.44 -26.34 24.16
#